data_b0dc91434730701b66120db96966e272
#
_entry.id   b0dc91434730701b66120db96966e272
#
_cell.length_a   1.000
_cell.length_b   1.000
_cell.length_c   1.000
_cell.angle_alpha   90.00
_cell.angle_beta   90.00
_cell.angle_gamma   90.00
#
_symmetry.space_group_name_H-M   'P 1'
#
loop_
_entity.id
_entity.type
_entity.pdbx_description
1 polymer ?
#
loop_
_entity_poly.entity_id
_entity_poly.type
_entity_poly.pdbx_seq_one_letter_code
_entity_poly.pdbx_strand_id
1 'polypeptide(L)'
;MLDGVTFLRDELGGDAGQGASPESEGPPAEAEILDAYSRAVIGAVERVGPAVVHIQVTGAAGGADAQARGGSGSGVVVAPDGLILTNSHVVHGASAISVATQDGRRLPARLLGDDPDTDLALIRIDAAVTLPAAKLGDSRRLKVGQLVIAIGNPLGFECTVTAGVVSGLGRSLRARSGRLIDDVIQTDASLNPGNSGGPLVTSAGEVVGINTAVIMGAQGICFAVAGNTARFVLGHLIRYGRVRRSVIGIAGQQTPIHRRVARFHGLDQASGVRVAGLEPNGPAIRAGLEVGDILVGIEGKPVSGVDDLVRLLTEDQVGRATELTLLRGTELKRLPVLPVERRP
;
A
#
# COMPACT_ATOMS: atom_id res chain seq x y z
N MET A 1 -3.24 -32.23 -48.01
CA MET A 1 -4.41 -32.51 -48.85
C MET A 1 -5.62 -31.95 -48.12
N LEU A 2 -6.04 -30.77 -48.52
CA LEU A 2 -7.39 -30.23 -48.41
C LEU A 2 -7.41 -29.00 -49.33
N ASP A 3 -7.69 -29.31 -50.61
CA ASP A 3 -8.02 -28.35 -51.65
C ASP A 3 -9.50 -27.97 -51.51
N GLY A 4 -9.82 -26.76 -51.88
CA GLY A 4 -11.16 -26.42 -52.32
C GLY A 4 -11.87 -25.30 -51.55
N VAL A 5 -11.48 -24.04 -51.80
CA VAL A 5 -12.41 -22.91 -51.63
C VAL A 5 -12.67 -22.31 -53.00
N THR A 6 -13.86 -22.56 -53.53
CA THR A 6 -14.36 -22.01 -54.79
C THR A 6 -15.04 -20.67 -54.50
N PHE A 7 -14.54 -19.59 -55.10
CA PHE A 7 -15.23 -18.29 -55.09
C PHE A 7 -16.31 -18.29 -56.21
N LEU A 8 -17.56 -18.12 -55.85
CA LEU A 8 -18.65 -17.83 -56.78
C LEU A 8 -18.56 -16.36 -57.22
N ARG A 9 -18.27 -16.13 -58.48
CA ARG A 9 -18.47 -14.84 -59.15
C ARG A 9 -19.89 -14.80 -59.66
N ASP A 10 -20.68 -13.85 -59.19
CA ASP A 10 -21.94 -13.48 -59.86
C ASP A 10 -21.68 -12.29 -60.79
N GLU A 11 -21.79 -12.53 -62.10
CA GLU A 11 -21.84 -11.49 -63.08
C GLU A 11 -23.33 -11.12 -63.31
N LEU A 12 -23.67 -9.90 -62.86
CA LEU A 12 -24.86 -9.24 -63.48
C LEU A 12 -24.45 -7.80 -63.80
N GLY A 13 -24.39 -7.56 -65.13
CA GLY A 13 -24.19 -6.24 -65.67
C GLY A 13 -25.45 -5.38 -65.54
N GLY A 14 -25.23 -4.09 -65.51
CA GLY A 14 -26.31 -3.10 -65.64
C GLY A 14 -25.94 -1.70 -65.14
N ASP A 15 -25.67 -0.87 -66.06
CA ASP A 15 -26.00 0.54 -66.17
C ASP A 15 -25.20 1.62 -65.47
N ALA A 16 -24.68 2.49 -66.29
CA ALA A 16 -23.90 3.67 -65.93
C ALA A 16 -24.81 4.78 -65.36
N GLY A 17 -24.74 4.96 -64.05
CA GLY A 17 -25.15 6.21 -63.39
C GLY A 17 -23.92 6.94 -62.87
N GLN A 18 -23.63 8.14 -63.41
CA GLN A 18 -22.65 9.07 -62.85
C GLN A 18 -23.12 9.50 -61.45
N GLY A 19 -22.76 8.72 -60.45
CA GLY A 19 -22.86 9.08 -59.05
C GLY A 19 -21.52 9.63 -58.58
N ALA A 20 -21.52 10.84 -58.00
CA ALA A 20 -20.37 11.43 -57.32
C ALA A 20 -19.72 10.43 -56.38
N SER A 21 -18.43 10.18 -56.56
CA SER A 21 -17.64 9.38 -55.63
C SER A 21 -17.77 10.00 -54.24
N PRO A 22 -18.16 9.25 -53.19
CA PRO A 22 -18.05 9.76 -51.83
C PRO A 22 -16.56 10.05 -51.61
N GLU A 23 -16.26 11.29 -51.24
CA GLU A 23 -14.94 11.66 -50.73
C GLU A 23 -14.58 10.61 -49.67
N SER A 24 -13.51 9.87 -49.91
CA SER A 24 -12.97 8.95 -48.90
C SER A 24 -12.54 9.82 -47.74
N GLU A 25 -13.38 9.89 -46.71
CA GLU A 25 -12.96 10.41 -45.42
C GLU A 25 -11.69 9.65 -45.06
N GLY A 26 -10.60 10.37 -44.94
CA GLY A 26 -9.33 9.81 -44.46
C GLY A 26 -9.56 9.12 -43.11
N PRO A 27 -8.69 8.19 -42.69
CA PRO A 27 -8.84 7.52 -41.41
C PRO A 27 -8.99 8.59 -40.30
N PRO A 28 -9.97 8.44 -39.38
CA PRO A 28 -10.21 9.40 -38.33
C PRO A 28 -8.92 9.63 -37.55
N ALA A 29 -8.68 10.87 -37.13
CA ALA A 29 -7.50 11.20 -36.34
C ALA A 29 -7.47 10.29 -35.09
N GLU A 30 -6.31 9.80 -34.70
CA GLU A 30 -6.14 8.85 -33.60
C GLU A 30 -6.85 9.31 -32.31
N ALA A 31 -6.89 10.62 -32.07
CA ALA A 31 -7.60 11.23 -30.94
C ALA A 31 -9.14 11.05 -31.01
N GLU A 32 -9.73 10.83 -32.19
CA GLU A 32 -11.17 10.60 -32.38
C GLU A 32 -11.57 9.14 -32.13
N ILE A 33 -10.61 8.22 -32.25
CA ILE A 33 -10.82 6.79 -32.04
C ILE A 33 -10.81 6.43 -30.54
N LEU A 34 -10.11 7.22 -29.70
CA LEU A 34 -9.99 6.96 -28.27
C LEU A 34 -11.34 7.15 -27.56
N ASP A 35 -11.80 6.11 -26.88
CA ASP A 35 -12.96 6.18 -26.00
C ASP A 35 -12.65 6.90 -24.66
N ALA A 36 -13.67 7.13 -23.86
CA ALA A 36 -13.53 7.81 -22.58
C ALA A 36 -12.60 7.05 -21.60
N TYR A 37 -12.60 5.71 -21.67
CA TYR A 37 -11.73 4.87 -20.85
C TYR A 37 -10.26 5.06 -21.23
N SER A 38 -9.95 4.91 -22.51
CA SER A 38 -8.59 5.07 -23.04
C SER A 38 -8.04 6.45 -22.73
N ARG A 39 -8.83 7.52 -22.95
CA ARG A 39 -8.43 8.89 -22.59
C ARG A 39 -8.14 9.06 -21.11
N ALA A 40 -8.95 8.44 -20.24
CA ALA A 40 -8.74 8.52 -18.80
C ALA A 40 -7.44 7.82 -18.36
N VAL A 41 -7.16 6.63 -18.92
CA VAL A 41 -5.94 5.88 -18.60
C VAL A 41 -4.71 6.60 -19.16
N ILE A 42 -4.69 6.96 -20.43
CA ILE A 42 -3.58 7.68 -21.08
C ILE A 42 -3.27 8.97 -20.33
N GLY A 43 -4.29 9.80 -20.08
CA GLY A 43 -4.07 11.08 -19.39
C GLY A 43 -3.59 10.94 -17.94
N ALA A 44 -3.91 9.85 -17.24
CA ALA A 44 -3.34 9.56 -15.92
C ALA A 44 -1.87 9.15 -16.02
N VAL A 45 -1.52 8.32 -17.01
CA VAL A 45 -0.15 7.85 -17.25
C VAL A 45 0.76 9.00 -17.68
N GLU A 46 0.33 9.85 -18.59
CA GLU A 46 1.09 11.03 -19.02
C GLU A 46 1.40 11.99 -17.85
N ARG A 47 0.46 12.17 -16.92
CA ARG A 47 0.64 13.01 -15.74
C ARG A 47 1.55 12.42 -14.68
N VAL A 48 1.45 11.11 -14.43
CA VAL A 48 2.11 10.47 -13.28
C VAL A 48 3.31 9.64 -13.69
N GLY A 49 3.32 9.07 -14.90
CA GLY A 49 4.42 8.24 -15.40
C GLY A 49 5.81 8.87 -15.22
N PRO A 50 6.01 10.15 -15.56
CA PRO A 50 7.31 10.81 -15.35
C PRO A 50 7.80 10.85 -13.90
N ALA A 51 6.91 10.69 -12.92
CA ALA A 51 7.23 10.59 -11.49
C ALA A 51 7.46 9.16 -11.01
N VAL A 52 7.23 8.13 -11.85
CA VAL A 52 7.43 6.73 -11.49
C VAL A 52 8.86 6.31 -11.84
N VAL A 53 9.54 5.72 -10.87
CA VAL A 53 10.95 5.34 -11.00
C VAL A 53 11.13 3.85 -10.76
N HIS A 54 12.19 3.28 -11.36
CA HIS A 54 12.66 1.95 -11.03
C HIS A 54 13.67 2.04 -9.88
N ILE A 55 13.53 1.14 -8.91
CA ILE A 55 14.44 1.02 -7.77
C ILE A 55 15.15 -0.32 -7.87
N GLN A 56 16.47 -0.28 -7.85
CA GLN A 56 17.34 -1.44 -7.81
C GLN A 56 18.15 -1.41 -6.51
N VAL A 57 18.17 -2.53 -5.79
CA VAL A 57 18.89 -2.64 -4.54
C VAL A 57 19.91 -3.76 -4.61
N THR A 58 21.01 -3.58 -3.89
CA THR A 58 22.01 -4.60 -3.64
C THR A 58 21.90 -5.02 -2.18
N GLY A 59 21.86 -6.32 -1.89
CA GLY A 59 21.82 -6.83 -0.52
C GLY A 59 23.16 -6.68 0.18
N ALA A 60 23.18 -6.64 1.50
CA ALA A 60 24.39 -6.72 2.27
C ALA A 60 25.06 -8.11 2.06
N ALA A 61 26.33 -8.12 1.68
CA ALA A 61 27.10 -9.35 1.54
C ALA A 61 27.28 -10.00 2.93
N GLY A 62 26.61 -11.12 3.15
CA GLY A 62 26.74 -11.94 4.37
C GLY A 62 27.00 -13.39 4.01
N GLY A 63 28.26 -13.84 4.06
CA GLY A 63 28.68 -15.24 3.86
C GLY A 63 29.32 -15.53 2.50
N ALA A 64 30.15 -16.58 2.45
CA ALA A 64 31.00 -16.97 1.30
C ALA A 64 30.23 -17.39 0.02
N ASP A 65 28.89 -17.48 0.06
CA ASP A 65 28.01 -17.79 -1.08
C ASP A 65 27.05 -16.62 -1.44
N ALA A 66 27.36 -15.40 -1.01
CA ALA A 66 26.56 -14.23 -1.31
C ALA A 66 26.83 -13.72 -2.73
N GLN A 67 26.31 -14.42 -3.71
CA GLN A 67 25.90 -13.77 -4.96
C GLN A 67 24.92 -12.67 -4.53
N ALA A 68 25.30 -11.41 -4.81
CA ALA A 68 24.54 -10.24 -4.43
C ALA A 68 23.05 -10.46 -4.75
N ARG A 69 22.23 -10.72 -3.72
CA ARG A 69 20.77 -10.83 -3.86
C ARG A 69 20.26 -9.44 -4.17
N GLY A 70 20.29 -9.09 -5.45
CA GLY A 70 19.66 -7.88 -5.97
C GLY A 70 18.15 -8.02 -5.87
N GLY A 71 17.48 -6.97 -5.45
CA GLY A 71 16.04 -6.81 -5.52
C GLY A 71 15.71 -5.64 -6.44
N SER A 72 14.48 -5.62 -6.95
CA SER A 72 13.99 -4.48 -7.71
C SER A 72 12.52 -4.20 -7.39
N GLY A 73 12.10 -2.98 -7.61
CA GLY A 73 10.73 -2.53 -7.46
C GLY A 73 10.54 -1.18 -8.10
N SER A 74 9.40 -0.60 -7.85
CA SER A 74 9.06 0.76 -8.30
C SER A 74 9.03 1.73 -7.13
N GLY A 75 9.04 3.01 -7.46
CA GLY A 75 8.79 4.09 -6.52
C GLY A 75 8.06 5.25 -7.19
N VAL A 76 7.52 6.14 -6.39
CA VAL A 76 6.92 7.38 -6.87
C VAL A 76 7.60 8.58 -6.25
N VAL A 77 8.06 9.51 -7.09
CA VAL A 77 8.61 10.79 -6.65
C VAL A 77 7.49 11.64 -6.06
N VAL A 78 7.61 12.01 -4.79
CA VAL A 78 6.60 12.79 -4.05
C VAL A 78 7.02 14.24 -3.79
N ALA A 79 8.28 14.55 -4.04
CA ALA A 79 8.78 15.93 -4.02
C ALA A 79 9.88 16.11 -5.09
N PRO A 80 9.95 17.29 -5.74
CA PRO A 80 10.87 17.54 -6.87
C PRO A 80 12.36 17.41 -6.52
N ASP A 81 12.70 17.54 -5.24
CA ASP A 81 14.06 17.42 -4.70
C ASP A 81 14.54 15.97 -4.52
N GLY A 82 13.82 15.01 -5.13
CA GLY A 82 14.22 13.62 -5.18
C GLY A 82 13.74 12.76 -4.00
N LEU A 83 12.69 13.18 -3.27
CA LEU A 83 12.02 12.31 -2.31
C LEU A 83 11.14 11.29 -3.04
N ILE A 84 11.33 10.00 -2.74
CA ILE A 84 10.65 8.87 -3.39
C ILE A 84 10.04 7.99 -2.32
N LEU A 85 8.73 7.73 -2.48
CA LEU A 85 7.99 6.78 -1.68
C LEU A 85 7.97 5.41 -2.38
N THR A 86 8.21 4.33 -1.63
CA THR A 86 8.22 2.96 -2.12
C THR A 86 7.78 2.00 -1.00
N ASN A 87 7.83 0.68 -1.24
CA ASN A 87 7.60 -0.28 -0.17
C ASN A 87 8.85 -0.56 0.67
N SER A 88 8.64 -0.85 1.96
CA SER A 88 9.70 -1.29 2.86
C SER A 88 10.40 -2.55 2.34
N HIS A 89 9.63 -3.55 1.90
CA HIS A 89 10.19 -4.82 1.41
C HIS A 89 11.08 -4.69 0.17
N VAL A 90 10.99 -3.57 -0.57
CA VAL A 90 11.87 -3.27 -1.72
C VAL A 90 13.25 -2.85 -1.26
N VAL A 91 13.35 -2.06 -0.19
CA VAL A 91 14.60 -1.39 0.23
C VAL A 91 15.14 -1.84 1.58
N HIS A 92 14.37 -2.61 2.34
CA HIS A 92 14.76 -3.07 3.68
C HIS A 92 16.02 -3.92 3.65
N GLY A 93 17.01 -3.55 4.46
CA GLY A 93 18.30 -4.25 4.53
C GLY A 93 19.20 -4.08 3.31
N ALA A 94 18.87 -3.17 2.38
CA ALA A 94 19.72 -2.87 1.24
C ALA A 94 21.03 -2.20 1.66
N SER A 95 22.15 -2.64 1.10
CA SER A 95 23.47 -2.01 1.28
C SER A 95 23.68 -0.83 0.32
N ALA A 96 23.05 -0.88 -0.85
CA ALA A 96 23.05 0.22 -1.82
C ALA A 96 21.70 0.28 -2.55
N ILE A 97 21.26 1.50 -2.86
CA ILE A 97 20.02 1.78 -3.58
C ILE A 97 20.37 2.63 -4.80
N SER A 98 19.91 2.20 -5.96
CA SER A 98 19.99 2.95 -7.22
C SER A 98 18.60 3.18 -7.79
N VAL A 99 18.36 4.38 -8.27
CA VAL A 99 17.09 4.80 -8.87
C VAL A 99 17.33 5.08 -10.36
N ALA A 100 16.54 4.44 -11.23
CA ALA A 100 16.50 4.78 -12.64
C ALA A 100 15.23 5.60 -12.93
N THR A 101 15.41 6.77 -13.52
CA THR A 101 14.33 7.67 -13.94
C THR A 101 13.92 7.36 -15.38
N GLN A 102 12.75 7.81 -15.80
CA GLN A 102 12.21 7.54 -17.13
C GLN A 102 13.09 8.08 -18.27
N ASP A 103 13.86 9.14 -18.02
CA ASP A 103 14.84 9.69 -18.96
C ASP A 103 16.17 8.90 -19.02
N GLY A 104 16.22 7.72 -18.39
CA GLY A 104 17.35 6.80 -18.43
C GLY A 104 18.49 7.11 -17.45
N ARG A 105 18.41 8.20 -16.66
CA ARG A 105 19.42 8.47 -15.63
C ARG A 105 19.39 7.43 -14.52
N ARG A 106 20.56 6.96 -14.10
CA ARG A 106 20.75 6.12 -12.92
C ARG A 106 21.43 6.94 -11.83
N LEU A 107 20.74 7.08 -10.70
CA LEU A 107 21.16 7.97 -9.62
C LEU A 107 21.25 7.17 -8.30
N PRO A 108 22.33 7.37 -7.51
CA PRO A 108 22.39 6.76 -6.19
C PRO A 108 21.33 7.40 -5.28
N ALA A 109 20.80 6.61 -4.38
CA ALA A 109 19.84 7.04 -3.40
C ALA A 109 20.16 6.45 -2.02
N ARG A 110 19.70 7.12 -0.97
CA ARG A 110 19.81 6.66 0.42
C ARG A 110 18.45 6.46 1.06
N LEU A 111 18.36 5.50 1.94
CA LEU A 111 17.20 5.29 2.79
C LEU A 111 17.11 6.43 3.82
N LEU A 112 15.98 7.12 3.87
CA LEU A 112 15.66 8.08 4.93
C LEU A 112 14.99 7.40 6.11
N GLY A 113 14.22 6.37 5.85
CA GLY A 113 13.56 5.54 6.84
C GLY A 113 12.58 4.58 6.18
N ASP A 114 12.27 3.50 6.88
CA ASP A 114 11.25 2.56 6.47
C ASP A 114 10.34 2.17 7.63
N ASP A 115 9.19 1.68 7.29
CA ASP A 115 8.18 1.19 8.21
C ASP A 115 7.66 -0.18 7.75
N PRO A 116 8.30 -1.27 8.20
CA PRO A 116 7.87 -2.63 7.87
C PRO A 116 6.44 -2.95 8.30
N ASP A 117 5.88 -2.21 9.25
CA ASP A 117 4.52 -2.42 9.77
C ASP A 117 3.44 -1.94 8.79
N THR A 118 3.74 -0.95 7.94
CA THR A 118 2.86 -0.48 6.85
C THR A 118 3.39 -0.83 5.47
N ASP A 119 4.54 -1.50 5.42
CA ASP A 119 5.25 -1.81 4.18
C ASP A 119 5.55 -0.57 3.32
N LEU A 120 5.92 0.54 3.95
CA LEU A 120 6.30 1.78 3.28
C LEU A 120 7.71 2.20 3.62
N ALA A 121 8.40 2.81 2.67
CA ALA A 121 9.73 3.38 2.86
C ALA A 121 9.88 4.69 2.11
N LEU A 122 10.78 5.54 2.62
CA LEU A 122 11.18 6.80 2.02
C LEU A 122 12.66 6.77 1.69
N ILE A 123 12.98 6.99 0.42
CA ILE A 123 14.35 7.14 -0.05
C ILE A 123 14.55 8.52 -0.64
N ARG A 124 15.79 8.96 -0.74
CA ARG A 124 16.16 10.24 -1.34
C ARG A 124 17.33 10.05 -2.31
N ILE A 125 17.22 10.64 -3.47
CA ILE A 125 18.31 10.70 -4.43
C ILE A 125 19.42 11.64 -3.90
N ASP A 126 20.65 11.14 -3.91
CA ASP A 126 21.83 11.87 -3.43
C ASP A 126 22.50 12.70 -4.56
N ALA A 127 21.69 13.43 -5.31
CA ALA A 127 22.17 14.32 -6.37
C ALA A 127 21.30 15.59 -6.43
N ALA A 128 21.87 16.69 -6.91
CA ALA A 128 21.11 17.90 -7.20
C ALA A 128 20.26 17.65 -8.45
N VAL A 129 18.98 17.29 -8.24
CA VAL A 129 18.04 16.99 -9.33
C VAL A 129 16.73 17.73 -9.12
N THR A 130 16.08 18.06 -10.22
CA THR A 130 14.67 18.41 -10.22
C THR A 130 13.93 17.35 -11.01
N LEU A 131 12.98 16.67 -10.36
CA LEU A 131 12.22 15.58 -10.94
C LEU A 131 10.73 15.92 -10.96
N PRO A 132 9.97 15.42 -11.94
CA PRO A 132 8.53 15.43 -11.87
C PRO A 132 8.08 14.74 -10.59
N ALA A 133 7.11 15.32 -9.88
CA ALA A 133 6.57 14.77 -8.64
C ALA A 133 5.07 14.55 -8.78
N ALA A 134 4.60 13.42 -8.27
CA ALA A 134 3.18 13.07 -8.26
C ALA A 134 2.48 13.65 -7.02
N LYS A 135 1.21 14.02 -7.20
CA LYS A 135 0.37 14.55 -6.13
C LYS A 135 -0.30 13.41 -5.36
N LEU A 136 -0.12 13.37 -4.04
CA LEU A 136 -0.88 12.47 -3.18
C LEU A 136 -2.33 12.94 -3.04
N GLY A 137 -3.27 12.08 -3.45
CA GLY A 137 -4.71 12.30 -3.34
C GLY A 137 -5.28 11.93 -1.95
N ASP A 138 -6.59 12.07 -1.77
CA ASP A 138 -7.31 11.65 -0.56
C ASP A 138 -8.00 10.31 -0.80
N SER A 139 -7.44 9.22 -0.27
CA SER A 139 -7.98 7.86 -0.43
C SER A 139 -9.35 7.65 0.22
N ARG A 140 -9.77 8.48 1.18
CA ARG A 140 -11.12 8.40 1.78
C ARG A 140 -12.23 8.79 0.81
N ARG A 141 -11.90 9.47 -0.28
CA ARG A 141 -12.87 9.86 -1.32
C ARG A 141 -13.12 8.77 -2.35
N LEU A 142 -12.35 7.69 -2.31
CA LEU A 142 -12.53 6.54 -3.20
C LEU A 142 -13.89 5.88 -2.98
N LYS A 143 -14.41 5.33 -4.07
CA LYS A 143 -15.64 4.53 -4.06
C LYS A 143 -15.37 3.18 -4.71
N VAL A 144 -16.00 2.13 -4.19
CA VAL A 144 -15.98 0.80 -4.84
C VAL A 144 -16.57 0.94 -6.25
N GLY A 145 -15.93 0.32 -7.23
CA GLY A 145 -16.23 0.45 -8.66
C GLY A 145 -15.54 1.62 -9.36
N GLN A 146 -14.84 2.52 -8.64
CA GLN A 146 -14.10 3.62 -9.25
C GLN A 146 -12.86 3.09 -10.00
N LEU A 147 -12.64 3.61 -11.23
CA LEU A 147 -11.44 3.33 -12.01
C LEU A 147 -10.18 3.73 -11.25
N VAL A 148 -9.22 2.82 -11.19
CA VAL A 148 -7.86 3.06 -10.70
C VAL A 148 -6.85 2.44 -11.65
N ILE A 149 -5.66 3.04 -11.69
CA ILE A 149 -4.59 2.66 -12.60
C ILE A 149 -3.34 2.42 -11.75
N ALA A 150 -2.79 1.22 -11.84
CA ALA A 150 -1.52 0.88 -11.22
C ALA A 150 -0.39 1.12 -12.22
N ILE A 151 0.62 1.89 -11.79
CA ILE A 151 1.77 2.23 -12.62
C ILE A 151 3.02 1.72 -11.91
N GLY A 152 3.88 1.03 -12.64
CA GLY A 152 5.19 0.57 -12.16
C GLY A 152 6.25 0.77 -13.23
N ASN A 153 7.52 0.62 -12.84
CA ASN A 153 8.65 0.61 -13.76
C ASN A 153 9.57 -0.57 -13.43
N PRO A 154 9.13 -1.81 -13.76
CA PRO A 154 9.82 -3.02 -13.31
C PRO A 154 11.22 -3.21 -13.90
N LEU A 155 11.49 -2.67 -15.07
CA LEU A 155 12.74 -2.89 -15.82
C LEU A 155 13.59 -1.63 -15.99
N GLY A 156 13.07 -0.46 -15.59
CA GLY A 156 13.79 0.82 -15.67
C GLY A 156 13.80 1.48 -17.06
N PHE A 157 13.09 0.92 -18.04
CA PHE A 157 13.03 1.46 -19.39
C PHE A 157 11.68 2.16 -19.66
N GLU A 158 10.58 1.49 -19.33
CA GLU A 158 9.23 1.98 -19.60
C GLU A 158 8.28 1.62 -18.45
N CYS A 159 7.25 2.45 -18.27
CA CYS A 159 6.22 2.18 -17.28
C CYS A 159 5.35 1.01 -17.72
N THR A 160 5.10 0.09 -16.81
CA THR A 160 4.04 -0.91 -16.92
C THR A 160 2.77 -0.34 -16.33
N VAL A 161 1.70 -0.36 -17.12
CA VAL A 161 0.41 0.19 -16.75
C VAL A 161 -0.63 -0.92 -16.72
N THR A 162 -1.36 -1.01 -15.64
CA THR A 162 -2.55 -1.87 -15.54
C THR A 162 -3.71 -1.05 -14.97
N ALA A 163 -4.90 -1.27 -15.48
CA ALA A 163 -6.10 -0.56 -15.01
C ALA A 163 -7.13 -1.57 -14.51
N GLY A 164 -7.90 -1.14 -13.54
CA GLY A 164 -8.97 -1.90 -12.92
C GLY A 164 -9.86 -0.99 -12.10
N VAL A 165 -10.60 -1.56 -11.17
CA VAL A 165 -11.48 -0.80 -10.28
C VAL A 165 -11.09 -1.00 -8.80
N VAL A 166 -11.53 -0.10 -7.96
CA VAL A 166 -11.55 -0.33 -6.51
C VAL A 166 -12.53 -1.45 -6.23
N SER A 167 -12.02 -2.65 -5.90
CA SER A 167 -12.84 -3.84 -5.59
C SER A 167 -13.33 -3.82 -4.14
N GLY A 168 -12.60 -3.16 -3.24
CA GLY A 168 -12.96 -3.05 -1.83
C GLY A 168 -12.14 -1.99 -1.10
N LEU A 169 -12.71 -1.45 -0.03
CA LEU A 169 -12.09 -0.46 0.86
C LEU A 169 -12.15 -0.95 2.30
N GLY A 170 -11.32 -0.37 3.18
CA GLY A 170 -11.28 -0.71 4.60
C GLY A 170 -10.87 -2.16 4.86
N ARG A 171 -10.07 -2.75 3.98
CA ARG A 171 -9.51 -4.09 4.17
C ARG A 171 -8.25 -4.00 5.03
N SER A 172 -7.86 -5.14 5.60
CA SER A 172 -6.58 -5.27 6.30
C SER A 172 -5.72 -6.34 5.64
N LEU A 173 -4.43 -6.06 5.52
CA LEU A 173 -3.43 -6.96 4.95
C LEU A 173 -2.33 -7.22 5.97
N ARG A 174 -1.88 -8.47 6.11
CA ARG A 174 -0.77 -8.79 7.01
C ARG A 174 0.57 -8.43 6.37
N ALA A 175 1.29 -7.49 6.99
CA ALA A 175 2.64 -7.13 6.62
C ALA A 175 3.63 -8.27 6.90
N ARG A 176 4.83 -8.20 6.33
CA ARG A 176 5.92 -9.15 6.63
C ARG A 176 6.36 -9.12 8.10
N SER A 177 6.19 -8.00 8.78
CA SER A 177 6.41 -7.86 10.23
C SER A 177 5.40 -8.66 11.07
N GLY A 178 4.36 -9.23 10.45
CA GLY A 178 3.26 -9.92 11.11
C GLY A 178 2.13 -9.01 11.59
N ARG A 179 2.25 -7.69 11.45
CA ARG A 179 1.20 -6.71 11.77
C ARG A 179 0.18 -6.57 10.65
N LEU A 180 -1.02 -6.11 10.98
CA LEU A 180 -2.00 -5.72 9.97
C LEU A 180 -1.73 -4.28 9.51
N ILE A 181 -1.70 -4.12 8.19
CA ILE A 181 -1.83 -2.82 7.52
C ILE A 181 -3.32 -2.59 7.37
N ASP A 182 -3.86 -1.63 8.09
CA ASP A 182 -5.27 -1.28 8.00
C ASP A 182 -5.54 -0.34 6.82
N ASP A 183 -6.82 -0.28 6.44
CA ASP A 183 -7.33 0.61 5.39
C ASP A 183 -6.62 0.43 4.04
N VAL A 184 -6.30 -0.83 3.67
CA VAL A 184 -5.76 -1.09 2.33
C VAL A 184 -6.87 -1.06 1.28
N ILE A 185 -6.49 -0.63 0.07
CA ILE A 185 -7.33 -0.60 -1.11
C ILE A 185 -7.18 -1.94 -1.81
N GLN A 186 -8.29 -2.65 -2.01
CA GLN A 186 -8.34 -3.83 -2.87
C GLN A 186 -8.69 -3.40 -4.29
N THR A 187 -7.98 -3.93 -5.29
CA THR A 187 -8.23 -3.67 -6.71
C THR A 187 -8.00 -4.94 -7.55
N ASP A 188 -8.62 -5.02 -8.70
CA ASP A 188 -8.38 -6.02 -9.73
C ASP A 188 -7.37 -5.55 -10.80
N ALA A 189 -6.89 -4.31 -10.71
CA ALA A 189 -5.74 -3.86 -11.49
C ALA A 189 -4.56 -4.82 -11.24
N SER A 190 -4.06 -5.46 -12.29
CA SER A 190 -3.04 -6.51 -12.16
C SER A 190 -1.73 -5.95 -11.61
N LEU A 191 -1.29 -6.49 -10.48
CA LEU A 191 0.02 -6.17 -9.91
C LEU A 191 1.00 -7.31 -10.22
N ASN A 192 1.98 -7.02 -11.06
CA ASN A 192 3.05 -7.93 -11.42
C ASN A 192 4.32 -7.63 -10.60
N PRO A 193 5.27 -8.58 -10.49
CA PRO A 193 6.57 -8.32 -9.92
C PRO A 193 7.20 -7.07 -10.56
N GLY A 194 7.62 -6.11 -9.70
CA GLY A 194 8.17 -4.83 -10.13
C GLY A 194 7.19 -3.66 -10.05
N ASN A 195 5.87 -3.87 -9.97
CA ASN A 195 4.91 -2.79 -9.71
C ASN A 195 4.85 -2.40 -8.22
N SER A 196 5.35 -3.26 -7.32
CA SER A 196 5.43 -2.96 -5.87
C SER A 196 6.22 -1.68 -5.64
N GLY A 197 5.68 -0.79 -4.80
CA GLY A 197 6.22 0.54 -4.51
C GLY A 197 5.80 1.62 -5.50
N GLY A 198 5.28 1.26 -6.67
CA GLY A 198 4.68 2.19 -7.62
C GLY A 198 3.31 2.70 -7.17
N PRO A 199 2.80 3.79 -7.75
CA PRO A 199 1.54 4.38 -7.36
C PRO A 199 0.32 3.63 -7.92
N LEU A 200 -0.77 3.63 -7.15
CA LEU A 200 -2.13 3.43 -7.61
C LEU A 200 -2.78 4.81 -7.74
N VAL A 201 -3.25 5.15 -8.94
CA VAL A 201 -3.74 6.50 -9.23
C VAL A 201 -5.20 6.50 -9.71
N THR A 202 -5.88 7.62 -9.53
CA THR A 202 -7.19 7.90 -10.14
C THR A 202 -7.02 8.34 -11.60
N SER A 203 -8.11 8.39 -12.35
CA SER A 203 -8.15 8.98 -13.70
C SER A 203 -7.72 10.47 -13.74
N ALA A 204 -7.79 11.18 -12.61
CA ALA A 204 -7.27 12.53 -12.47
C ALA A 204 -5.75 12.60 -12.27
N GLY A 205 -5.04 11.46 -12.14
CA GLY A 205 -3.60 11.39 -11.88
C GLY A 205 -3.24 11.70 -10.42
N GLU A 206 -4.16 11.54 -9.48
CA GLU A 206 -3.84 11.65 -8.06
C GLU A 206 -3.46 10.27 -7.49
N VAL A 207 -2.36 10.19 -6.76
CA VAL A 207 -1.89 8.96 -6.11
C VAL A 207 -2.77 8.68 -4.89
N VAL A 208 -3.58 7.64 -4.97
CA VAL A 208 -4.50 7.22 -3.90
C VAL A 208 -4.04 5.99 -3.15
N GLY A 209 -2.97 5.34 -3.63
CA GLY A 209 -2.35 4.21 -2.94
C GLY A 209 -0.93 3.93 -3.43
N ILE A 210 -0.22 3.09 -2.69
CA ILE A 210 1.08 2.52 -3.06
C ILE A 210 0.89 1.01 -3.22
N ASN A 211 1.14 0.50 -4.41
CA ASN A 211 0.99 -0.92 -4.76
C ASN A 211 1.92 -1.76 -3.88
N THR A 212 1.42 -2.81 -3.23
CA THR A 212 2.23 -3.58 -2.28
C THR A 212 2.20 -5.09 -2.50
N ALA A 213 1.03 -5.70 -2.56
CA ALA A 213 0.94 -7.16 -2.53
C ALA A 213 -0.15 -7.72 -3.42
N VAL A 214 0.08 -8.97 -3.81
CA VAL A 214 -0.89 -9.85 -4.50
C VAL A 214 -1.09 -11.07 -3.62
N ILE A 215 -2.31 -11.55 -3.48
CA ILE A 215 -2.54 -12.86 -2.87
C ILE A 215 -2.15 -13.93 -3.89
N MET A 216 -1.04 -14.61 -3.64
CA MET A 216 -0.58 -15.70 -4.52
C MET A 216 -1.65 -16.79 -4.61
N GLY A 217 -2.00 -17.16 -5.86
CA GLY A 217 -3.05 -18.16 -6.13
C GLY A 217 -4.46 -17.59 -6.26
N ALA A 218 -4.69 -16.29 -6.00
CA ALA A 218 -5.96 -15.63 -6.25
C ALA A 218 -5.80 -14.59 -7.37
N GLN A 219 -6.45 -14.82 -8.51
CA GLN A 219 -6.45 -13.86 -9.62
C GLN A 219 -7.35 -12.66 -9.31
N GLY A 220 -6.89 -11.46 -9.68
CA GLY A 220 -7.68 -10.23 -9.54
C GLY A 220 -7.84 -9.74 -8.09
N ILE A 221 -7.01 -10.21 -7.15
CA ILE A 221 -6.98 -9.72 -5.77
C ILE A 221 -5.62 -9.10 -5.49
N CYS A 222 -5.54 -7.80 -5.70
CA CYS A 222 -4.37 -6.98 -5.50
C CYS A 222 -4.64 -5.92 -4.43
N PHE A 223 -3.59 -5.47 -3.74
CA PHE A 223 -3.69 -4.51 -2.65
C PHE A 223 -2.71 -3.35 -2.81
N ALA A 224 -3.17 -2.18 -2.40
CA ALA A 224 -2.34 -1.00 -2.26
C ALA A 224 -2.52 -0.39 -0.86
N VAL A 225 -1.44 0.08 -0.25
CA VAL A 225 -1.50 0.87 0.98
C VAL A 225 -2.16 2.19 0.67
N ALA A 226 -3.18 2.57 1.44
CA ALA A 226 -3.97 3.77 1.16
C ALA A 226 -3.13 5.06 1.19
N GLY A 227 -3.44 6.00 0.29
CA GLY A 227 -2.70 7.26 0.13
C GLY A 227 -2.66 8.11 1.41
N ASN A 228 -3.70 8.05 2.25
CA ASN A 228 -3.70 8.77 3.53
C ASN A 228 -2.77 8.11 4.56
N THR A 229 -2.68 6.77 4.58
CA THR A 229 -1.66 6.05 5.36
C THR A 229 -0.26 6.41 4.86
N ALA A 230 -0.06 6.44 3.54
CA ALA A 230 1.21 6.83 2.94
C ALA A 230 1.61 8.27 3.31
N ARG A 231 0.67 9.21 3.33
CA ARG A 231 0.91 10.60 3.76
C ARG A 231 1.29 10.70 5.23
N PHE A 232 0.62 9.94 6.10
CA PHE A 232 0.94 9.88 7.52
C PHE A 232 2.36 9.34 7.75
N VAL A 233 2.68 8.19 7.15
CA VAL A 233 4.01 7.56 7.24
C VAL A 233 5.10 8.48 6.68
N LEU A 234 4.87 9.09 5.51
CA LEU A 234 5.79 10.06 4.89
C LEU A 234 6.15 11.19 5.87
N GLY A 235 5.15 11.80 6.53
CA GLY A 235 5.38 12.86 7.52
C GLY A 235 6.27 12.40 8.68
N HIS A 236 6.09 11.16 9.16
CA HIS A 236 6.91 10.58 10.23
C HIS A 236 8.33 10.27 9.77
N LEU A 237 8.48 9.66 8.58
CA LEU A 237 9.79 9.30 8.04
C LEU A 237 10.64 10.53 7.73
N ILE A 238 10.05 11.62 7.24
CA ILE A 238 10.75 12.90 7.02
C ILE A 238 11.23 13.48 8.38
N ARG A 239 10.36 13.47 9.39
CA ARG A 239 10.63 14.16 10.66
C ARG A 239 11.53 13.38 11.60
N TYR A 240 11.35 12.05 11.64
CA TYR A 240 11.94 11.19 12.66
C TYR A 240 12.78 10.03 12.09
N GLY A 241 12.80 9.83 10.78
CA GLY A 241 13.40 8.67 10.11
C GLY A 241 12.67 7.34 10.40
N ARG A 242 11.60 7.36 11.18
CA ARG A 242 10.79 6.19 11.56
C ARG A 242 9.37 6.59 11.91
N VAL A 243 8.45 5.64 11.88
CA VAL A 243 7.09 5.86 12.38
C VAL A 243 7.09 5.63 13.90
N ARG A 244 6.73 6.65 14.66
CA ARG A 244 6.62 6.57 16.12
C ARG A 244 5.30 5.90 16.47
N ARG A 245 5.39 4.90 17.34
CA ARG A 245 4.24 4.17 17.90
C ARG A 245 4.45 3.96 19.38
N SER A 246 3.37 3.90 20.14
CA SER A 246 3.44 3.58 21.56
C SER A 246 3.26 2.08 21.81
N VAL A 247 3.82 1.62 22.94
CA VAL A 247 3.66 0.26 23.43
C VAL A 247 3.41 0.28 24.94
N ILE A 248 2.72 -0.74 25.42
CA ILE A 248 2.51 -0.95 26.84
C ILE A 248 3.35 -2.10 27.42
N GLY A 249 4.08 -2.84 26.57
CA GLY A 249 5.00 -3.91 27.00
C GLY A 249 4.26 -5.19 27.42
N ILE A 250 3.37 -5.71 26.55
CA ILE A 250 2.71 -6.99 26.74
C ILE A 250 2.94 -7.91 25.54
N ALA A 251 2.99 -9.23 25.81
CA ALA A 251 2.70 -10.26 24.83
C ALA A 251 1.20 -10.56 24.90
N GLY A 252 0.46 -10.27 23.81
CA GLY A 252 -0.98 -10.39 23.73
C GLY A 252 -1.43 -11.52 22.82
N GLN A 253 -2.49 -12.21 23.18
CA GLN A 253 -3.15 -13.22 22.37
C GLN A 253 -4.65 -12.98 22.34
N GLN A 254 -5.25 -12.96 21.15
CA GLN A 254 -6.70 -12.87 21.05
C GLN A 254 -7.36 -14.07 21.74
N THR A 255 -8.38 -13.80 22.56
CA THR A 255 -9.11 -14.82 23.30
C THR A 255 -10.60 -14.49 23.30
N PRO A 256 -11.50 -15.50 23.21
CA PRO A 256 -12.94 -15.29 23.36
C PRO A 256 -13.28 -14.88 24.79
N ILE A 257 -14.28 -14.02 24.93
CA ILE A 257 -14.88 -13.63 26.20
C ILE A 257 -16.12 -14.50 26.44
N HIS A 258 -16.25 -15.05 27.64
CA HIS A 258 -17.44 -15.85 27.98
C HIS A 258 -18.70 -14.98 27.86
N ARG A 259 -19.71 -15.44 27.13
CA ARG A 259 -20.93 -14.65 26.80
C ARG A 259 -21.65 -14.09 28.03
N ARG A 260 -21.66 -14.83 29.17
CA ARG A 260 -22.26 -14.33 30.41
C ARG A 260 -21.51 -13.15 30.99
N VAL A 261 -20.17 -13.18 30.94
CA VAL A 261 -19.31 -12.09 31.42
C VAL A 261 -19.46 -10.87 30.51
N ALA A 262 -19.41 -11.06 29.19
CA ALA A 262 -19.64 -9.97 28.23
C ALA A 262 -20.98 -9.28 28.45
N ARG A 263 -22.09 -10.06 28.57
CA ARG A 263 -23.43 -9.52 28.82
C ARG A 263 -23.52 -8.80 30.16
N PHE A 264 -22.94 -9.36 31.22
CA PHE A 264 -22.97 -8.77 32.56
C PHE A 264 -22.31 -7.39 32.61
N HIS A 265 -21.21 -7.21 31.87
CA HIS A 265 -20.47 -5.94 31.80
C HIS A 265 -20.85 -5.04 30.63
N GLY A 266 -21.85 -5.43 29.81
CA GLY A 266 -22.28 -4.62 28.65
C GLY A 266 -21.23 -4.51 27.55
N LEU A 267 -20.39 -5.55 27.37
CA LEU A 267 -19.39 -5.61 26.32
C LEU A 267 -20.02 -6.09 25.01
N ASP A 268 -19.90 -5.31 23.95
CA ASP A 268 -20.46 -5.65 22.63
C ASP A 268 -19.56 -6.65 21.88
N GLN A 269 -18.25 -6.69 22.18
CA GLN A 269 -17.31 -7.59 21.52
C GLN A 269 -17.35 -9.00 22.13
N ALA A 270 -17.12 -10.01 21.26
CA ALA A 270 -17.06 -11.41 21.63
C ALA A 270 -15.66 -11.89 22.05
N SER A 271 -14.63 -11.06 21.89
CA SER A 271 -13.24 -11.39 22.18
C SER A 271 -12.47 -10.18 22.72
N GLY A 272 -11.28 -10.43 23.26
CA GLY A 272 -10.35 -9.42 23.76
C GLY A 272 -8.90 -9.90 23.62
N VAL A 273 -7.96 -9.18 24.20
CA VAL A 273 -6.53 -9.52 24.20
C VAL A 273 -6.11 -10.04 25.57
N ARG A 274 -5.87 -11.33 25.68
CA ARG A 274 -5.31 -11.94 26.89
C ARG A 274 -3.83 -11.60 27.00
N VAL A 275 -3.42 -11.11 28.13
CA VAL A 275 -2.02 -10.90 28.48
C VAL A 275 -1.36 -12.26 28.70
N ALA A 276 -0.52 -12.68 27.76
CA ALA A 276 0.24 -13.93 27.80
C ALA A 276 1.62 -13.75 28.46
N GLY A 277 2.13 -12.51 28.47
CA GLY A 277 3.39 -12.14 29.09
C GLY A 277 3.50 -10.63 29.28
N LEU A 278 4.38 -10.22 30.16
CA LEU A 278 4.65 -8.83 30.49
C LEU A 278 6.16 -8.56 30.31
N GLU A 279 6.47 -7.44 29.69
CA GLU A 279 7.87 -6.99 29.57
C GLU A 279 8.41 -6.55 30.96
N PRO A 280 9.58 -7.07 31.40
CA PRO A 280 10.17 -6.67 32.67
C PRO A 280 10.34 -5.16 32.73
N ASN A 281 9.88 -4.53 33.84
CA ASN A 281 9.89 -3.09 34.02
C ASN A 281 9.10 -2.29 32.95
N GLY A 282 8.26 -2.96 32.16
CA GLY A 282 7.42 -2.34 31.15
C GLY A 282 6.27 -1.49 31.74
N PRO A 283 5.61 -0.67 30.89
CA PRO A 283 4.49 0.16 31.34
C PRO A 283 3.33 -0.64 31.94
N ALA A 284 2.99 -1.79 31.34
CA ALA A 284 1.87 -2.63 31.79
C ALA A 284 2.11 -3.18 33.21
N ILE A 285 3.32 -3.65 33.50
CA ILE A 285 3.64 -4.18 34.84
C ILE A 285 3.59 -3.07 35.90
N ARG A 286 4.09 -1.85 35.56
CA ARG A 286 4.00 -0.69 36.46
C ARG A 286 2.57 -0.23 36.70
N ALA A 287 1.68 -0.44 35.74
CA ALA A 287 0.25 -0.13 35.85
C ALA A 287 -0.53 -1.19 36.64
N GLY A 288 0.10 -2.33 37.00
CA GLY A 288 -0.53 -3.39 37.76
C GLY A 288 -1.31 -4.38 36.86
N LEU A 289 -0.98 -4.51 35.57
CA LEU A 289 -1.46 -5.61 34.75
C LEU A 289 -0.81 -6.92 35.19
N GLU A 290 -1.57 -7.99 35.06
CA GLU A 290 -1.15 -9.36 35.41
C GLU A 290 -1.29 -10.28 34.19
N VAL A 291 -0.45 -11.33 34.14
CA VAL A 291 -0.61 -12.38 33.14
C VAL A 291 -1.96 -13.07 33.36
N GLY A 292 -2.74 -13.22 32.31
CA GLY A 292 -4.10 -13.75 32.34
C GLY A 292 -5.19 -12.66 32.26
N ASP A 293 -4.90 -11.40 32.51
CA ASP A 293 -5.84 -10.29 32.25
C ASP A 293 -6.29 -10.30 30.80
N ILE A 294 -7.53 -9.92 30.52
CA ILE A 294 -8.06 -9.79 29.17
C ILE A 294 -8.38 -8.32 28.92
N LEU A 295 -7.58 -7.66 28.10
CA LEU A 295 -7.85 -6.31 27.65
C LEU A 295 -9.08 -6.28 26.75
N VAL A 296 -10.04 -5.41 27.08
CA VAL A 296 -11.31 -5.25 26.36
C VAL A 296 -11.55 -3.82 25.89
N GLY A 297 -10.71 -2.85 26.31
CA GLY A 297 -10.84 -1.47 25.87
C GLY A 297 -9.62 -0.61 26.18
N ILE A 298 -9.48 0.46 25.39
CA ILE A 298 -8.52 1.57 25.56
C ILE A 298 -9.27 2.88 25.36
N GLU A 299 -9.21 3.80 26.33
CA GLU A 299 -9.86 5.13 26.26
C GLU A 299 -11.34 5.00 25.85
N GLY A 300 -12.06 4.02 26.40
CA GLY A 300 -13.45 3.73 26.10
C GLY A 300 -13.71 3.09 24.72
N LYS A 301 -12.68 2.90 23.89
CA LYS A 301 -12.82 2.21 22.58
C LYS A 301 -12.63 0.71 22.77
N PRO A 302 -13.48 -0.13 22.13
CA PRO A 302 -13.40 -1.58 22.29
C PRO A 302 -12.11 -2.15 21.67
N VAL A 303 -11.58 -3.19 22.33
CA VAL A 303 -10.43 -3.97 21.87
C VAL A 303 -10.88 -5.44 21.76
N SER A 304 -11.03 -5.92 20.52
CA SER A 304 -11.46 -7.29 20.22
C SER A 304 -10.28 -8.21 19.86
N GLY A 305 -9.13 -7.64 19.54
CA GLY A 305 -7.93 -8.37 19.13
C GLY A 305 -6.66 -7.55 19.25
N VAL A 306 -5.52 -8.19 18.99
CA VAL A 306 -4.19 -7.55 19.06
C VAL A 306 -4.09 -6.39 18.08
N ASP A 307 -4.71 -6.51 16.92
CA ASP A 307 -4.67 -5.47 15.88
C ASP A 307 -5.40 -4.19 16.34
N ASP A 308 -6.53 -4.32 17.06
CA ASP A 308 -7.21 -3.17 17.67
C ASP A 308 -6.32 -2.47 18.70
N LEU A 309 -5.67 -3.26 19.56
CA LEU A 309 -4.74 -2.74 20.56
C LEU A 309 -3.61 -1.94 19.90
N VAL A 310 -3.02 -2.48 18.85
CA VAL A 310 -1.93 -1.84 18.11
C VAL A 310 -2.38 -0.55 17.42
N ARG A 311 -3.58 -0.56 16.82
CA ARG A 311 -4.17 0.62 16.14
C ARG A 311 -4.48 1.75 17.11
N LEU A 312 -4.90 1.44 18.33
CA LEU A 312 -5.24 2.42 19.36
C LEU A 312 -4.02 2.97 20.08
N LEU A 313 -2.89 2.27 20.10
CA LEU A 313 -1.63 2.70 20.69
C LEU A 313 -0.81 3.57 19.69
N THR A 314 -1.30 4.78 19.42
CA THR A 314 -0.67 5.75 18.54
C THR A 314 0.48 6.51 19.23
N GLU A 315 1.22 7.35 18.49
CA GLU A 315 2.28 8.18 19.08
C GLU A 315 1.75 9.17 20.13
N ASP A 316 0.50 9.64 19.96
CA ASP A 316 -0.14 10.60 20.88
C ASP A 316 -0.31 10.03 22.30
N GLN A 317 -0.22 8.71 22.44
CA GLN A 317 -0.30 8.03 23.73
C GLN A 317 1.06 7.95 24.45
N VAL A 318 2.18 8.23 23.77
CA VAL A 318 3.51 8.16 24.36
C VAL A 318 3.63 9.18 25.50
N GLY A 319 3.90 8.69 26.72
CA GLY A 319 4.04 9.52 27.92
C GLY A 319 2.73 10.14 28.43
N ARG A 320 1.57 9.76 27.88
CA ARG A 320 0.25 10.19 28.34
C ARG A 320 -0.44 9.05 29.10
N ALA A 321 -1.02 9.36 30.26
CA ALA A 321 -1.83 8.39 30.99
C ALA A 321 -3.03 7.95 30.12
N THR A 322 -3.09 6.67 29.81
CA THR A 322 -4.08 6.04 28.92
C THR A 322 -4.85 5.03 29.74
N GLU A 323 -6.19 5.13 29.75
CA GLU A 323 -7.03 4.20 30.49
C GLU A 323 -7.16 2.87 29.73
N LEU A 324 -6.79 1.77 30.39
CA LEU A 324 -7.06 0.40 29.94
C LEU A 324 -8.29 -0.14 30.66
N THR A 325 -9.21 -0.76 29.91
CA THR A 325 -10.30 -1.54 30.45
C THR A 325 -9.97 -3.02 30.26
N LEU A 326 -10.05 -3.81 31.33
CA LEU A 326 -9.68 -5.23 31.30
C LEU A 326 -10.61 -6.08 32.18
N LEU A 327 -10.66 -7.37 31.88
CA LEU A 327 -11.26 -8.40 32.75
C LEU A 327 -10.14 -9.13 33.48
N ARG A 328 -10.23 -9.18 34.81
CA ARG A 328 -9.41 -10.03 35.68
C ARG A 328 -10.33 -11.08 36.29
N GLY A 329 -10.24 -12.30 35.77
CA GLY A 329 -11.27 -13.32 36.04
C GLY A 329 -12.62 -12.88 35.46
N THR A 330 -13.59 -12.60 36.34
CA THR A 330 -14.93 -12.09 35.95
C THR A 330 -15.15 -10.62 36.28
N GLU A 331 -14.15 -9.95 36.90
CA GLU A 331 -14.25 -8.54 37.30
C GLU A 331 -13.78 -7.60 36.19
N LEU A 332 -14.53 -6.54 35.91
CA LEU A 332 -14.11 -5.47 35.03
C LEU A 332 -13.28 -4.44 35.83
N LYS A 333 -12.05 -4.18 35.38
CA LYS A 333 -11.14 -3.21 35.98
C LYS A 333 -10.72 -2.15 35.00
N ARG A 334 -10.36 -0.97 35.52
CA ARG A 334 -9.77 0.12 34.76
C ARG A 334 -8.42 0.46 35.37
N LEU A 335 -7.40 0.51 34.57
CA LEU A 335 -6.04 0.80 35.00
C LEU A 335 -5.44 1.90 34.13
N PRO A 336 -4.88 2.95 34.72
CA PRO A 336 -4.10 3.92 33.97
C PRO A 336 -2.72 3.33 33.64
N VAL A 337 -2.38 3.28 32.37
CA VAL A 337 -1.03 2.92 31.90
C VAL A 337 -0.36 4.15 31.29
N LEU A 338 0.96 4.24 31.39
CA LEU A 338 1.75 5.27 30.74
C LEU A 338 2.54 4.63 29.58
N PRO A 339 1.98 4.59 28.35
CA PRO A 339 2.66 3.98 27.23
C PRO A 339 4.00 4.66 26.92
N VAL A 340 4.96 3.89 26.46
CA VAL A 340 6.28 4.39 26.04
C VAL A 340 6.44 4.26 24.54
N GLU A 341 7.38 5.01 23.97
CA GLU A 341 7.70 4.86 22.57
C GLU A 341 8.29 3.48 22.30
N ARG A 342 7.80 2.81 21.25
CA ARG A 342 8.38 1.55 20.78
C ARG A 342 9.81 1.83 20.29
N ARG A 343 10.78 1.17 20.89
CA ARG A 343 12.16 1.18 20.40
C ARG A 343 12.29 0.20 19.23
N PRO A 344 13.13 0.50 18.23
CA PRO A 344 13.39 -0.40 17.11
C PRO A 344 13.92 -1.75 17.55
#